data_416d7185e0d6aaca0aa2d9880f981cff
#
_entry.id   416d7185e0d6aaca0aa2d9880f981cff
#
_cell.length_a   1.000
_cell.length_b   1.000
_cell.length_c   1.000
_cell.angle_alpha   90.00
_cell.angle_beta   90.00
_cell.angle_gamma   90.00
#
_symmetry.space_group_name_H-M   'P 1'
#
loop_
_entity.id
_entity.type
_entity.pdbx_description
1 polymer ?
#
loop_
_entity_poly.entity_id
_entity_poly.type
_entity_poly.pdbx_seq_one_letter_code
_entity_poly.pdbx_strand_id
1 'polypeptide(L)'
;MNNPEIIGRVLDAVADLEIDDVAARVREALDAGMEPLAVLHEGLSAGMRAVGDRFEAGDYYLTDLILAGEVMKAGLVPLAPLLEKTGAQGKGTVVLATVKGDIHDIGKNLVGTMLRASGFEVVDLGAGVSAQRIVDETRRTKADVVGLSVLLTPMVGQLRMVVEALQEAGLRRQVRLVIGGACTTPRLAEEMGCDAHGADAVAAVRICERLCSPR
;
A
#
# COMPACT_ATOMS: atom_id res chain seq x y z
N MET A 1 -9.91 -9.42 -25.15
CA MET A 1 -10.52 -8.09 -25.48
C MET A 1 -11.07 -7.52 -24.18
N ASN A 2 -10.64 -6.32 -23.80
CA ASN A 2 -11.20 -5.68 -22.59
C ASN A 2 -12.66 -5.33 -22.86
N ASN A 3 -13.55 -5.83 -22.01
CA ASN A 3 -14.96 -5.43 -22.02
C ASN A 3 -15.17 -4.40 -20.87
N PRO A 4 -15.30 -3.10 -21.18
CA PRO A 4 -15.38 -2.04 -20.16
C PRO A 4 -16.55 -2.24 -19.18
N GLU A 5 -17.65 -2.86 -19.63
CA GLU A 5 -18.81 -3.12 -18.80
C GLU A 5 -18.53 -4.18 -17.72
N ILE A 6 -17.81 -5.24 -18.08
CA ILE A 6 -17.46 -6.31 -17.13
C ILE A 6 -16.44 -5.78 -16.11
N ILE A 7 -15.43 -5.02 -16.55
CA ILE A 7 -14.46 -4.37 -15.66
C ILE A 7 -15.15 -3.37 -14.73
N GLY A 8 -16.09 -2.58 -15.25
CA GLY A 8 -16.89 -1.64 -14.45
C GLY A 8 -17.61 -2.34 -13.30
N ARG A 9 -18.19 -3.51 -13.53
CA ARG A 9 -18.84 -4.28 -12.45
C ARG A 9 -17.88 -4.77 -11.37
N VAL A 10 -16.63 -5.08 -11.71
CA VAL A 10 -15.60 -5.41 -10.71
C VAL A 10 -15.21 -4.17 -9.91
N LEU A 11 -15.05 -3.03 -10.58
CA LEU A 11 -14.76 -1.74 -9.94
C LEU A 11 -15.90 -1.37 -8.96
N ASP A 12 -17.15 -1.42 -9.43
CA ASP A 12 -18.33 -1.06 -8.64
C ASP A 12 -18.46 -1.95 -7.41
N ALA A 13 -18.24 -3.27 -7.54
CA ALA A 13 -18.29 -4.20 -6.41
C ALA A 13 -17.28 -3.84 -5.30
N VAL A 14 -16.09 -3.34 -5.65
CA VAL A 14 -15.13 -2.85 -4.65
C VAL A 14 -15.56 -1.49 -4.12
N ALA A 15 -15.95 -0.56 -5.00
CA ALA A 15 -16.34 0.80 -4.64
C ALA A 15 -17.57 0.83 -3.72
N ASP A 16 -18.50 -0.11 -3.90
CA ASP A 16 -19.73 -0.24 -3.12
C ASP A 16 -19.63 -1.27 -1.98
N LEU A 17 -18.41 -1.78 -1.72
CA LEU A 17 -18.08 -2.67 -0.59
C LEU A 17 -18.82 -4.02 -0.62
N GLU A 18 -19.08 -4.57 -1.80
CA GLU A 18 -19.84 -5.81 -2.04
C GLU A 18 -18.96 -7.06 -1.83
N ILE A 19 -18.67 -7.40 -0.57
CA ILE A 19 -17.74 -8.48 -0.21
C ILE A 19 -18.17 -9.85 -0.75
N ASP A 20 -19.48 -10.12 -0.78
CA ASP A 20 -20.03 -11.41 -1.22
C ASP A 20 -19.99 -11.57 -2.75
N ASP A 21 -20.03 -10.47 -3.49
CA ASP A 21 -20.14 -10.46 -4.95
C ASP A 21 -18.81 -10.29 -5.68
N VAL A 22 -17.85 -9.58 -5.10
CA VAL A 22 -16.59 -9.19 -5.78
C VAL A 22 -15.85 -10.38 -6.40
N ALA A 23 -15.75 -11.52 -5.68
CA ALA A 23 -15.05 -12.70 -6.19
C ALA A 23 -15.79 -13.34 -7.40
N ALA A 24 -17.12 -13.27 -7.44
CA ALA A 24 -17.92 -13.73 -8.57
C ALA A 24 -17.74 -12.82 -9.79
N ARG A 25 -17.72 -11.49 -9.58
CA ARG A 25 -17.46 -10.52 -10.67
C ARG A 25 -16.06 -10.69 -11.27
N VAL A 26 -15.06 -10.94 -10.43
CA VAL A 26 -13.70 -11.25 -10.91
C VAL A 26 -13.66 -12.52 -11.75
N ARG A 27 -14.35 -13.61 -11.32
CA ARG A 27 -14.42 -14.85 -12.10
C ARG A 27 -15.12 -14.61 -13.44
N GLU A 28 -16.24 -13.88 -13.44
CA GLU A 28 -16.95 -13.50 -14.67
C GLU A 28 -16.03 -12.79 -15.67
N ALA A 29 -15.21 -11.86 -15.19
CA ALA A 29 -14.24 -11.15 -16.02
C ALA A 29 -13.16 -12.10 -16.60
N LEU A 30 -12.66 -13.01 -15.79
CA LEU A 30 -11.65 -14.00 -16.21
C LEU A 30 -12.26 -14.99 -17.24
N ASP A 31 -13.48 -15.47 -17.00
CA ASP A 31 -14.20 -16.39 -17.89
C ASP A 31 -14.55 -15.72 -19.24
N ALA A 32 -14.74 -14.39 -19.23
CA ALA A 32 -14.87 -13.59 -20.46
C ALA A 32 -13.54 -13.39 -21.22
N GLY A 33 -12.45 -13.99 -20.75
CA GLY A 33 -11.13 -13.96 -21.39
C GLY A 33 -10.35 -12.65 -21.14
N MET A 34 -10.65 -11.94 -20.06
CA MET A 34 -9.90 -10.76 -19.70
C MET A 34 -8.56 -11.12 -19.07
N GLU A 35 -7.55 -10.34 -19.38
CA GLU A 35 -6.22 -10.53 -18.80
C GLU A 35 -6.24 -10.27 -17.28
N PRO A 36 -5.68 -11.19 -16.46
CA PRO A 36 -5.70 -11.05 -14.99
C PRO A 36 -5.16 -9.72 -14.48
N LEU A 37 -4.13 -9.17 -15.13
CA LEU A 37 -3.57 -7.85 -14.79
C LEU A 37 -4.54 -6.70 -15.09
N ALA A 38 -5.32 -6.79 -16.18
CA ALA A 38 -6.33 -5.78 -16.48
C ALA A 38 -7.45 -5.81 -15.42
N VAL A 39 -7.92 -7.00 -15.03
CA VAL A 39 -8.93 -7.15 -13.96
C VAL A 39 -8.39 -6.59 -12.64
N LEU A 40 -7.13 -6.85 -12.30
CA LEU A 40 -6.48 -6.29 -11.10
C LEU A 40 -6.40 -4.76 -11.15
N HIS A 41 -5.89 -4.19 -12.23
CA HIS A 41 -5.58 -2.75 -12.29
C HIS A 41 -6.80 -1.88 -12.61
N GLU A 42 -7.58 -2.28 -13.61
CA GLU A 42 -8.71 -1.49 -14.11
C GLU A 42 -10.01 -1.79 -13.34
N GLY A 43 -10.11 -2.96 -12.72
CA GLY A 43 -11.23 -3.36 -11.86
C GLY A 43 -10.93 -3.10 -10.38
N LEU A 44 -10.24 -4.04 -9.73
CA LEU A 44 -10.06 -4.03 -8.27
C LEU A 44 -9.31 -2.80 -7.75
N SER A 45 -8.15 -2.46 -8.33
CA SER A 45 -7.36 -1.30 -7.89
C SER A 45 -8.06 0.03 -8.21
N ALA A 46 -8.83 0.10 -9.30
CA ALA A 46 -9.64 1.27 -9.62
C ALA A 46 -10.79 1.45 -8.61
N GLY A 47 -11.45 0.35 -8.20
CA GLY A 47 -12.46 0.37 -7.13
C GLY A 47 -11.89 0.87 -5.80
N MET A 48 -10.69 0.42 -5.41
CA MET A 48 -10.01 0.93 -4.21
C MET A 48 -9.70 2.43 -4.30
N ARG A 49 -9.36 2.96 -5.48
CA ARG A 49 -9.20 4.42 -5.65
C ARG A 49 -10.52 5.15 -5.43
N ALA A 50 -11.62 4.62 -5.96
CA ALA A 50 -12.96 5.19 -5.75
C ALA A 50 -13.36 5.19 -4.26
N VAL A 51 -13.05 4.11 -3.52
CA VAL A 51 -13.19 4.07 -2.05
C VAL A 51 -12.38 5.18 -1.39
N GLY A 52 -11.14 5.38 -1.82
CA GLY A 52 -10.27 6.44 -1.33
C GLY A 52 -10.85 7.83 -1.60
N ASP A 53 -11.38 8.07 -2.78
CA ASP A 53 -12.00 9.36 -3.16
C ASP A 53 -13.26 9.63 -2.31
N ARG A 54 -14.09 8.61 -2.05
CA ARG A 54 -15.27 8.72 -1.17
C ARG A 54 -14.87 8.99 0.29
N PHE A 55 -13.78 8.41 0.76
CA PHE A 55 -13.24 8.70 2.09
C PHE A 55 -12.75 10.15 2.20
N GLU A 56 -12.02 10.65 1.20
CA GLU A 56 -11.57 12.05 1.16
C GLU A 56 -12.73 13.03 1.06
N ALA A 57 -13.83 12.65 0.39
CA ALA A 57 -15.07 13.44 0.30
C ALA A 57 -15.89 13.42 1.60
N GLY A 58 -15.60 12.50 2.53
CA GLY A 58 -16.35 12.33 3.77
C GLY A 58 -17.60 11.45 3.64
N ASP A 59 -17.77 10.78 2.48
CA ASP A 59 -18.87 9.85 2.25
C ASP A 59 -18.61 8.49 2.91
N TYR A 60 -17.33 8.10 3.04
CA TYR A 60 -16.87 6.88 3.68
C TYR A 60 -16.05 7.20 4.93
N TYR A 61 -16.07 6.26 5.90
CA TYR A 61 -15.38 6.35 7.18
C TYR A 61 -14.31 5.27 7.30
N LEU A 62 -13.55 5.27 8.41
CA LEU A 62 -12.49 4.30 8.67
C LEU A 62 -12.96 2.84 8.58
N THR A 63 -14.18 2.56 9.03
CA THR A 63 -14.79 1.22 8.96
C THR A 63 -14.98 0.75 7.52
N ASP A 64 -15.32 1.68 6.62
CA ASP A 64 -15.54 1.38 5.20
C ASP A 64 -14.20 1.09 4.50
N LEU A 65 -13.12 1.79 4.87
CA LEU A 65 -11.78 1.47 4.39
C LEU A 65 -11.31 0.08 4.83
N ILE A 66 -11.61 -0.32 6.09
CA ILE A 66 -11.28 -1.66 6.60
C ILE A 66 -12.07 -2.72 5.81
N LEU A 67 -13.35 -2.49 5.60
CA LEU A 67 -14.22 -3.38 4.82
C LEU A 67 -13.74 -3.47 3.36
N ALA A 68 -13.40 -2.35 2.74
CA ALA A 68 -12.83 -2.32 1.39
C ALA A 68 -11.56 -3.19 1.27
N GLY A 69 -10.71 -3.19 2.31
CA GLY A 69 -9.56 -4.08 2.37
C GLY A 69 -9.95 -5.56 2.36
N GLU A 70 -11.02 -5.95 3.03
CA GLU A 70 -11.51 -7.34 3.01
C GLU A 70 -12.18 -7.67 1.66
N VAL A 71 -12.97 -6.75 1.08
CA VAL A 71 -13.53 -6.89 -0.29
C VAL A 71 -12.41 -7.13 -1.29
N MET A 72 -11.36 -6.33 -1.23
CA MET A 72 -10.21 -6.48 -2.12
C MET A 72 -9.51 -7.83 -1.96
N LYS A 73 -9.31 -8.31 -0.72
CA LYS A 73 -8.76 -9.65 -0.47
C LYS A 73 -9.63 -10.73 -1.13
N ALA A 74 -10.95 -10.64 -0.97
CA ALA A 74 -11.89 -11.58 -1.59
C ALA A 74 -11.78 -11.57 -3.12
N GLY A 75 -11.67 -10.38 -3.73
CA GLY A 75 -11.49 -10.21 -5.17
C GLY A 75 -10.16 -10.74 -5.71
N LEU A 76 -9.09 -10.70 -4.89
CA LEU A 76 -7.78 -11.24 -5.26
C LEU A 76 -7.72 -12.77 -5.30
N VAL A 77 -8.59 -13.48 -4.54
CA VAL A 77 -8.56 -14.95 -4.45
C VAL A 77 -8.61 -15.64 -5.83
N PRO A 78 -9.53 -15.29 -6.76
CA PRO A 78 -9.54 -15.91 -8.09
C PRO A 78 -8.34 -15.51 -8.97
N LEU A 79 -7.73 -14.34 -8.73
CA LEU A 79 -6.62 -13.82 -9.53
C LEU A 79 -5.27 -14.40 -9.12
N ALA A 80 -5.05 -14.66 -7.83
CA ALA A 80 -3.75 -15.03 -7.28
C ALA A 80 -3.06 -16.18 -8.05
N PRO A 81 -3.73 -17.33 -8.37
CA PRO A 81 -3.08 -18.42 -9.09
C PRO A 81 -2.68 -18.08 -10.53
N LEU A 82 -3.38 -17.10 -11.14
CA LEU A 82 -3.11 -16.67 -12.52
C LEU A 82 -1.96 -15.66 -12.56
N LEU A 83 -1.91 -14.75 -11.59
CA LEU A 83 -0.85 -13.75 -11.45
C LEU A 83 0.51 -14.40 -11.15
N GLU A 84 0.53 -15.45 -10.32
CA GLU A 84 1.73 -16.25 -10.06
C GLU A 84 2.29 -16.88 -11.33
N LYS A 85 1.43 -17.38 -12.20
CA LYS A 85 1.83 -18.02 -13.48
C LYS A 85 2.34 -17.02 -14.52
N THR A 86 1.83 -15.80 -14.53
CA THR A 86 2.23 -14.77 -15.52
C THR A 86 3.55 -14.12 -15.18
N GLY A 87 4.16 -14.44 -14.02
CA GLY A 87 5.35 -13.73 -13.55
C GLY A 87 5.10 -12.22 -13.39
N ALA A 88 3.84 -11.84 -13.24
CA ALA A 88 3.46 -10.46 -13.03
C ALA A 88 4.12 -9.97 -11.74
N GLN A 89 5.22 -9.26 -11.89
CA GLN A 89 5.84 -8.54 -10.80
C GLN A 89 4.78 -7.58 -10.27
N GLY A 90 4.50 -7.67 -8.97
CA GLY A 90 3.64 -6.71 -8.30
C GLY A 90 4.16 -5.29 -8.55
N LYS A 91 3.37 -4.28 -8.20
CA LYS A 91 3.75 -2.86 -8.39
C LYS A 91 5.05 -2.46 -7.69
N GLY A 92 5.62 -3.34 -6.90
CA GLY A 92 6.84 -3.17 -6.12
C GLY A 92 6.72 -3.76 -4.72
N THR A 93 7.83 -3.78 -3.98
CA THR A 93 7.90 -4.27 -2.60
C THR A 93 7.99 -3.09 -1.62
N VAL A 94 7.11 -3.07 -0.63
CA VAL A 94 7.05 -2.06 0.42
C VAL A 94 7.35 -2.69 1.78
N VAL A 95 8.38 -2.21 2.47
CA VAL A 95 8.63 -2.52 3.87
C VAL A 95 7.92 -1.48 4.73
N LEU A 96 7.08 -1.93 5.67
CA LEU A 96 6.38 -1.06 6.63
C LEU A 96 6.88 -1.31 8.05
N ALA A 97 7.04 -0.24 8.81
CA ALA A 97 7.42 -0.33 10.21
C ALA A 97 6.89 0.87 11.01
N THR A 98 6.48 0.64 12.25
CA THR A 98 6.41 1.70 13.25
C THR A 98 7.77 1.77 13.95
N VAL A 99 8.34 2.96 14.05
CA VAL A 99 9.71 3.18 14.54
C VAL A 99 9.89 2.75 16.00
N LYS A 100 11.13 2.53 16.41
CA LYS A 100 11.49 2.11 17.77
C LYS A 100 10.91 3.05 18.83
N GLY A 101 10.30 2.47 19.86
CA GLY A 101 9.68 3.18 20.98
C GLY A 101 8.23 3.63 20.72
N ASP A 102 7.74 3.50 19.51
CA ASP A 102 6.33 3.72 19.17
C ASP A 102 5.62 2.37 18.98
N ILE A 103 4.46 2.21 19.61
CA ILE A 103 3.68 0.96 19.56
C ILE A 103 2.38 1.09 18.74
N HIS A 104 2.13 2.28 18.20
CA HIS A 104 0.90 2.56 17.45
C HIS A 104 1.01 2.00 16.03
N ASP A 105 0.16 1.06 15.69
CA ASP A 105 0.23 0.36 14.40
C ASP A 105 -1.08 0.33 13.61
N ILE A 106 -2.20 0.81 14.15
CA ILE A 106 -3.51 0.78 13.48
C ILE A 106 -3.44 1.45 12.10
N GLY A 107 -2.93 2.68 12.03
CA GLY A 107 -2.79 3.41 10.77
C GLY A 107 -1.84 2.72 9.79
N LYS A 108 -0.70 2.21 10.29
CA LYS A 108 0.26 1.45 9.49
C LYS A 108 -0.36 0.16 8.92
N ASN A 109 -1.13 -0.55 9.74
CA ASN A 109 -1.79 -1.80 9.32
C ASN A 109 -2.83 -1.54 8.24
N LEU A 110 -3.57 -0.42 8.35
CA LEU A 110 -4.48 0.04 7.30
C LEU A 110 -3.73 0.34 5.99
N VAL A 111 -2.63 1.10 6.06
CA VAL A 111 -1.76 1.36 4.89
C VAL A 111 -1.29 0.04 4.27
N GLY A 112 -0.82 -0.91 5.09
CA GLY A 112 -0.38 -2.23 4.62
C GLY A 112 -1.48 -3.00 3.90
N THR A 113 -2.70 -2.97 4.44
CA THR A 113 -3.87 -3.59 3.82
C THR A 113 -4.17 -2.97 2.46
N MET A 114 -4.23 -1.65 2.38
CA MET A 114 -4.52 -0.92 1.15
C MET A 114 -3.41 -1.07 0.08
N LEU A 115 -2.15 -1.12 0.49
CA LEU A 115 -1.02 -1.37 -0.43
C LEU A 115 -1.10 -2.78 -1.03
N ARG A 116 -1.37 -3.82 -0.21
CA ARG A 116 -1.60 -5.19 -0.72
C ARG A 116 -2.76 -5.21 -1.70
N ALA A 117 -3.84 -4.56 -1.33
CA ALA A 117 -5.02 -4.38 -2.15
C ALA A 117 -4.71 -3.69 -3.49
N SER A 118 -3.75 -2.78 -3.50
CA SER A 118 -3.30 -2.07 -4.71
C SER A 118 -2.25 -2.85 -5.52
N GLY A 119 -1.88 -4.08 -5.13
CA GLY A 119 -0.96 -4.95 -5.89
C GLY A 119 0.51 -4.83 -5.48
N PHE A 120 0.81 -4.25 -4.32
CA PHE A 120 2.17 -4.26 -3.75
C PHE A 120 2.45 -5.52 -2.92
N GLU A 121 3.67 -6.00 -2.97
CA GLU A 121 4.19 -6.90 -1.94
C GLU A 121 4.49 -6.08 -0.67
N VAL A 122 3.88 -6.44 0.47
CA VAL A 122 4.05 -5.70 1.72
C VAL A 122 4.68 -6.58 2.79
N VAL A 123 5.87 -6.18 3.22
CA VAL A 123 6.59 -6.76 4.35
C VAL A 123 6.38 -5.87 5.57
N ASP A 124 5.46 -6.24 6.43
CA ASP A 124 5.14 -5.52 7.65
C ASP A 124 6.00 -6.02 8.82
N LEU A 125 6.84 -5.15 9.36
CA LEU A 125 7.75 -5.47 10.46
C LEU A 125 7.12 -5.29 11.85
N GLY A 126 5.89 -4.77 11.90
CA GLY A 126 5.19 -4.47 13.14
C GLY A 126 5.59 -3.12 13.75
N ALA A 127 5.49 -3.03 15.09
CA ALA A 127 5.77 -1.83 15.86
C ALA A 127 7.06 -1.93 16.67
N GLY A 128 7.61 -0.79 17.09
CA GLY A 128 8.82 -0.73 17.92
C GLY A 128 10.09 -1.19 17.20
N VAL A 129 10.14 -1.06 15.88
CA VAL A 129 11.17 -1.65 15.02
C VAL A 129 12.44 -0.81 15.03
N SER A 130 13.58 -1.45 15.27
CA SER A 130 14.89 -0.77 15.23
C SER A 130 15.32 -0.41 13.80
N ALA A 131 16.10 0.66 13.65
CA ALA A 131 16.66 1.07 12.36
C ALA A 131 17.45 -0.06 11.68
N GLN A 132 18.24 -0.83 12.44
CA GLN A 132 18.98 -1.96 11.89
C GLN A 132 18.09 -3.02 11.26
N ARG A 133 16.97 -3.40 11.94
CA ARG A 133 16.03 -4.39 11.39
C ARG A 133 15.35 -3.87 10.12
N ILE A 134 15.03 -2.58 10.05
CA ILE A 134 14.47 -1.95 8.83
C ILE A 134 15.48 -2.06 7.69
N VAL A 135 16.74 -1.75 7.93
CA VAL A 135 17.83 -1.86 6.94
C VAL A 135 17.99 -3.30 6.45
N ASP A 136 18.05 -4.27 7.38
CA ASP A 136 18.25 -5.67 7.04
C ASP A 136 17.11 -6.22 6.17
N GLU A 137 15.87 -5.91 6.53
CA GLU A 137 14.70 -6.32 5.75
C GLU A 137 14.60 -5.59 4.40
N THR A 138 14.94 -4.30 4.36
CA THR A 138 15.02 -3.54 3.10
C THR A 138 15.99 -4.19 2.13
N ARG A 139 17.18 -4.59 2.62
CA ARG A 139 18.20 -5.29 1.81
C ARG A 139 17.72 -6.68 1.37
N ARG A 140 17.17 -7.45 2.30
CA ARG A 140 16.73 -8.83 2.05
C ARG A 140 15.63 -8.88 0.99
N THR A 141 14.68 -7.97 1.06
CA THR A 141 13.50 -7.93 0.16
C THR A 141 13.76 -7.13 -1.11
N LYS A 142 14.88 -6.38 -1.18
CA LYS A 142 15.14 -5.40 -2.24
C LYS A 142 13.99 -4.41 -2.39
N ALA A 143 13.49 -3.91 -1.25
CA ALA A 143 12.31 -3.07 -1.22
C ALA A 143 12.48 -1.81 -2.07
N ASP A 144 11.42 -1.44 -2.80
CA ASP A 144 11.32 -0.20 -3.57
C ASP A 144 10.99 0.98 -2.65
N VAL A 145 10.17 0.71 -1.63
CA VAL A 145 9.71 1.72 -0.66
C VAL A 145 9.88 1.21 0.76
N VAL A 146 10.30 2.09 1.65
CA VAL A 146 10.21 1.92 3.10
C VAL A 146 9.20 2.95 3.64
N GLY A 147 8.11 2.47 4.24
CA GLY A 147 7.10 3.30 4.90
C GLY A 147 7.28 3.27 6.42
N LEU A 148 7.45 4.43 7.03
CA LEU A 148 7.66 4.57 8.47
C LEU A 148 6.49 5.28 9.12
N SER A 149 5.93 4.68 10.17
CA SER A 149 4.88 5.26 11.01
C SER A 149 5.47 5.83 12.29
N VAL A 150 5.09 7.08 12.62
CA VAL A 150 5.46 7.75 13.87
C VAL A 150 4.27 8.54 14.40
N LEU A 151 3.76 8.18 15.58
CA LEU A 151 2.66 8.89 16.20
C LEU A 151 3.10 9.78 17.35
N LEU A 152 4.19 9.46 18.02
CA LEU A 152 4.68 10.17 19.20
C LEU A 152 5.79 11.14 18.86
N THR A 153 5.64 12.41 19.17
CA THR A 153 6.64 13.46 18.94
C THR A 153 8.04 13.10 19.48
N PRO A 154 8.20 12.50 20.68
CA PRO A 154 9.52 12.07 21.15
C PRO A 154 10.23 11.04 20.27
N MET A 155 9.46 10.30 19.45
CA MET A 155 10.01 9.25 18.57
C MET A 155 10.41 9.78 17.18
N VAL A 156 10.15 11.06 16.86
CA VAL A 156 10.53 11.68 15.58
C VAL A 156 12.04 11.54 15.32
N GLY A 157 12.89 11.59 16.35
CA GLY A 157 14.32 11.36 16.23
C GLY A 157 14.68 9.97 15.66
N GLN A 158 13.81 8.97 15.77
CA GLN A 158 14.03 7.64 15.21
C GLN A 158 14.01 7.63 13.68
N LEU A 159 13.29 8.58 13.05
CA LEU A 159 13.35 8.75 11.58
C LEU A 159 14.77 9.04 11.11
N ARG A 160 15.45 9.96 11.80
CA ARG A 160 16.87 10.29 11.50
C ARG A 160 17.77 9.06 11.63
N MET A 161 17.61 8.28 12.69
CA MET A 161 18.35 7.03 12.90
C MET A 161 18.17 6.04 11.74
N VAL A 162 16.93 5.92 11.20
CA VAL A 162 16.66 5.06 10.04
C VAL A 162 17.31 5.61 8.78
N VAL A 163 17.21 6.93 8.53
CA VAL A 163 17.85 7.57 7.37
C VAL A 163 19.36 7.37 7.40
N GLU A 164 20.01 7.63 8.53
CA GLU A 164 21.45 7.45 8.72
C GLU A 164 21.86 5.98 8.51
N ALA A 165 21.13 5.03 9.10
CA ALA A 165 21.40 3.61 8.92
C ALA A 165 21.23 3.14 7.46
N LEU A 166 20.24 3.65 6.73
CA LEU A 166 20.08 3.39 5.28
C LEU A 166 21.22 4.00 4.46
N GLN A 167 21.75 5.18 4.87
CA GLN A 167 22.88 5.82 4.22
C GLN A 167 24.16 5.00 4.43
N GLU A 168 24.47 4.62 5.67
CA GLU A 168 25.61 3.79 6.03
C GLU A 168 25.60 2.43 5.32
N ALA A 169 24.40 1.86 5.15
CA ALA A 169 24.20 0.62 4.42
C ALA A 169 24.29 0.76 2.89
N GLY A 170 24.40 1.99 2.35
CA GLY A 170 24.36 2.28 0.91
C GLY A 170 23.01 2.10 0.23
N LEU A 171 21.92 1.98 1.01
CA LEU A 171 20.58 1.70 0.51
C LEU A 171 19.73 2.97 0.29
N ARG A 172 20.05 4.10 0.94
CA ARG A 172 19.21 5.31 0.91
C ARG A 172 18.85 5.80 -0.51
N ARG A 173 19.74 5.63 -1.46
CA ARG A 173 19.50 6.02 -2.86
C ARG A 173 18.80 4.94 -3.69
N GLN A 174 18.72 3.74 -3.17
CA GLN A 174 18.09 2.59 -3.84
C GLN A 174 16.62 2.43 -3.47
N VAL A 175 16.20 2.99 -2.33
CA VAL A 175 14.85 2.86 -1.78
C VAL A 175 14.21 4.23 -1.60
N ARG A 176 12.89 4.31 -1.80
CA ARG A 176 12.09 5.49 -1.48
C ARG A 176 11.62 5.42 -0.03
N LEU A 177 11.75 6.52 0.70
CA LEU A 177 11.40 6.60 2.11
C LEU A 177 10.18 7.49 2.29
N VAL A 178 9.08 6.90 2.76
CA VAL A 178 7.80 7.58 3.00
C VAL A 178 7.51 7.57 4.49
N ILE A 179 7.10 8.71 5.04
CA ILE A 179 6.69 8.79 6.44
C ILE A 179 5.22 9.13 6.58
N GLY A 180 4.59 8.68 7.66
CA GLY A 180 3.23 9.00 8.05
C GLY A 180 3.02 8.87 9.55
N GLY A 181 1.87 9.31 10.01
CA GLY A 181 1.48 9.31 11.42
C GLY A 181 1.19 10.72 11.95
N ALA A 182 0.45 10.78 13.07
CA ALA A 182 -0.19 12.01 13.55
C ALA A 182 0.77 13.19 13.85
N CYS A 183 2.05 12.92 14.15
CA CYS A 183 3.04 13.96 14.40
C CYS A 183 3.92 14.27 13.16
N THR A 184 3.64 13.68 12.01
CA THR A 184 4.43 13.89 10.78
C THR A 184 3.79 14.93 9.87
N THR A 185 4.62 15.61 9.09
CA THR A 185 4.22 16.64 8.14
C THR A 185 5.08 16.56 6.88
N PRO A 186 4.66 17.16 5.74
CA PRO A 186 5.53 17.27 4.56
C PRO A 186 6.86 17.95 4.87
N ARG A 187 6.84 19.01 5.67
CA ARG A 187 8.05 19.72 6.11
C ARG A 187 8.99 18.81 6.90
N LEU A 188 8.45 18.02 7.84
CA LEU A 188 9.25 17.06 8.58
C LEU A 188 9.87 16.01 7.66
N ALA A 189 9.15 15.54 6.64
CA ALA A 189 9.69 14.61 5.65
C ALA A 189 10.93 15.20 4.96
N GLU A 190 10.86 16.44 4.51
CA GLU A 190 11.99 17.16 3.90
C GLU A 190 13.16 17.32 4.88
N GLU A 191 12.90 17.78 6.10
CA GLU A 191 13.92 17.99 7.16
C GLU A 191 14.63 16.67 7.54
N MET A 192 13.94 15.54 7.50
CA MET A 192 14.49 14.21 7.78
C MET A 192 15.11 13.54 6.56
N GLY A 193 15.03 14.15 5.37
CA GLY A 193 15.57 13.57 4.14
C GLY A 193 14.74 12.39 3.62
N CYS A 194 13.43 12.37 3.91
CA CYS A 194 12.48 11.42 3.36
C CYS A 194 11.96 11.89 1.99
N ASP A 195 11.49 10.96 1.16
CA ASP A 195 11.06 11.28 -0.21
C ASP A 195 9.61 11.78 -0.26
N ALA A 196 8.77 11.41 0.71
CA ALA A 196 7.37 11.85 0.76
C ALA A 196 6.74 11.69 2.15
N HIS A 197 5.59 12.36 2.33
CA HIS A 197 4.72 12.28 3.49
C HIS A 197 3.33 11.81 3.08
N GLY A 198 2.85 10.73 3.70
CA GLY A 198 1.47 10.26 3.57
C GLY A 198 0.62 10.80 4.72
N ALA A 199 -0.30 11.71 4.41
CA ALA A 199 -1.18 12.32 5.40
C ALA A 199 -2.19 11.30 5.97
N ASP A 200 -2.58 10.33 5.15
CA ASP A 200 -3.49 9.23 5.47
C ASP A 200 -3.14 7.98 4.64
N ALA A 201 -3.92 6.92 4.80
CA ALA A 201 -3.66 5.65 4.13
C ALA A 201 -3.86 5.72 2.62
N VAL A 202 -4.80 6.53 2.15
CA VAL A 202 -5.08 6.72 0.71
C VAL A 202 -3.92 7.48 0.06
N ALA A 203 -3.49 8.58 0.69
CA ALA A 203 -2.35 9.37 0.23
C ALA A 203 -1.07 8.52 0.18
N ALA A 204 -0.84 7.65 1.19
CA ALA A 204 0.31 6.75 1.23
C ALA A 204 0.32 5.79 0.02
N VAL A 205 -0.81 5.20 -0.33
CA VAL A 205 -0.93 4.31 -1.51
C VAL A 205 -0.64 5.06 -2.80
N ARG A 206 -1.27 6.22 -3.01
CA ARG A 206 -1.02 7.07 -4.19
C ARG A 206 0.45 7.47 -4.33
N ILE A 207 1.12 7.75 -3.21
CA ILE A 207 2.55 8.07 -3.17
C ILE A 207 3.36 6.85 -3.62
N CYS A 208 3.12 5.66 -3.07
CA CYS A 208 3.83 4.44 -3.44
C CYS A 208 3.62 4.11 -4.92
N GLU A 209 2.40 4.21 -5.44
CA GLU A 209 2.10 4.03 -6.87
C GLU A 209 2.94 4.95 -7.75
N ARG A 210 3.00 6.25 -7.41
CA ARG A 210 3.81 7.22 -8.15
C ARG A 210 5.31 6.94 -8.07
N LEU A 211 5.81 6.52 -6.91
CA LEU A 211 7.24 6.29 -6.68
C LEU A 211 7.75 4.99 -7.34
N CYS A 212 6.88 3.99 -7.50
CA CYS A 212 7.19 2.70 -8.12
C CYS A 212 6.77 2.61 -9.59
N SER A 213 6.08 3.63 -10.15
CA SER A 213 5.77 3.66 -11.59
C SER A 213 7.06 3.68 -12.41
N PRO A 214 7.18 2.85 -13.47
CA PRO A 214 8.31 2.95 -14.40
C PRO A 214 8.34 4.35 -15.02
N ARG A 215 9.53 4.92 -15.06
CA ARG A 215 9.80 6.19 -15.74
C ARG A 215 9.77 6.03 -17.25
#